data_26d2b87988eee420f7741a913cfcb6df
#
_entry.id   26d2b87988eee420f7741a913cfcb6df
#
_cell.length_a   1.000
_cell.length_b   1.000
_cell.length_c   1.000
_cell.angle_alpha   90.00
_cell.angle_beta   90.00
_cell.angle_gamma   90.00
#
_symmetry.space_group_name_H-M   'P 1'
#
loop_
_entity.id
_entity.type
_entity.pdbx_description
1 polymer ?
#
loop_
_entity_poly.entity_id
_entity_poly.type
_entity_poly.pdbx_seq_one_letter_code
_entity_poly.pdbx_strand_id
1 'polypeptide(L)'
;MLNLAGSLTQGTVTWMTGPRTLGDHTAPTINAAAERAGRPAPRVVAALPVCVTADVDTARTRAGEEFQVYGMLPSYRAMLDREGAEGPADVAIVGDEDVVAAQVRALADAGVTEFVASCFGSREERDRTRSVLRSLL
;
A
#
# COMPACT_ATOMS: atom_id res chain seq x y z
N MET A 1 -10.79 -4.91 13.96
CA MET A 1 -9.65 -3.97 14.13
C MET A 1 -9.96 -2.56 13.61
N LEU A 2 -10.40 -2.35 12.36
CA LEU A 2 -10.67 -1.00 11.81
C LEU A 2 -11.71 -0.20 12.60
N ASN A 3 -12.80 -0.84 13.05
CA ASN A 3 -13.79 -0.18 13.90
C ASN A 3 -13.19 0.31 15.24
N LEU A 4 -12.31 -0.51 15.84
CA LEU A 4 -11.62 -0.14 17.07
C LEU A 4 -10.63 1.01 16.81
N ALA A 5 -9.87 0.92 15.71
CA ALA A 5 -8.94 1.98 15.33
C ALA A 5 -9.66 3.32 15.10
N GLY A 6 -10.77 3.35 14.35
CA GLY A 6 -11.55 4.57 14.13
C GLY A 6 -12.15 5.16 15.40
N SER A 7 -12.63 4.32 16.29
CA SER A 7 -13.28 4.80 17.53
C SER A 7 -12.31 5.22 18.64
N LEU A 8 -11.07 4.71 18.68
CA LEU A 8 -10.17 4.91 19.81
C LEU A 8 -8.80 5.53 19.45
N THR A 9 -8.38 5.47 18.17
CA THR A 9 -7.04 5.92 17.77
C THR A 9 -7.10 7.05 16.74
N GLN A 10 -5.95 7.54 16.32
CA GLN A 10 -5.83 8.59 15.31
C GLN A 10 -5.81 8.07 13.86
N GLY A 11 -5.80 6.75 13.67
CA GLY A 11 -5.74 6.16 12.34
C GLY A 11 -5.29 4.71 12.33
N THR A 12 -4.94 4.23 11.16
CA THR A 12 -4.42 2.88 10.93
C THR A 12 -3.20 2.91 10.01
N VAL A 13 -2.31 1.92 10.17
CA VAL A 13 -1.23 1.65 9.24
C VAL A 13 -1.50 0.29 8.62
N THR A 14 -1.48 0.21 7.30
CA THR A 14 -1.61 -1.04 6.55
C THR A 14 -0.28 -1.44 5.92
N TRP A 15 -0.08 -2.74 5.76
CA TRP A 15 1.03 -3.31 5.01
C TRP A 15 0.50 -4.36 4.04
N MET A 16 0.99 -4.37 2.80
CA MET A 16 0.55 -5.31 1.75
C MET A 16 -0.95 -5.25 1.44
N THR A 17 -1.57 -4.09 1.61
CA THR A 17 -2.98 -3.87 1.27
C THR A 17 -3.06 -3.01 0.02
N GLY A 18 -3.64 -3.53 -1.05
CA GLY A 18 -3.73 -2.86 -2.33
C GLY A 18 -4.80 -1.75 -2.39
N PRO A 19 -4.78 -0.92 -3.45
CA PRO A 19 -5.62 0.27 -3.56
C PRO A 19 -7.12 -0.05 -3.56
N ARG A 20 -7.54 -1.15 -4.16
CA ARG A 20 -8.94 -1.56 -4.15
C ARG A 20 -9.44 -1.86 -2.73
N THR A 21 -8.69 -2.63 -1.97
CA THR A 21 -9.03 -2.95 -0.57
C THR A 21 -8.99 -1.71 0.31
N LEU A 22 -8.04 -0.80 0.07
CA LEU A 22 -7.95 0.48 0.77
C LEU A 22 -9.20 1.33 0.52
N GLY A 23 -9.63 1.47 -0.75
CA GLY A 23 -10.75 2.31 -1.15
C GLY A 23 -12.12 1.70 -0.83
N ASP A 24 -12.28 0.38 -1.05
CA ASP A 24 -13.60 -0.27 -0.92
C ASP A 24 -13.88 -0.74 0.52
N HIS A 25 -12.84 -0.90 1.36
CA HIS A 25 -12.98 -1.47 2.68
C HIS A 25 -12.31 -0.66 3.79
N THR A 26 -11.02 -0.41 3.70
CA THR A 26 -10.23 0.13 4.82
C THR A 26 -10.65 1.56 5.16
N ALA A 27 -10.57 2.47 4.20
CA ALA A 27 -10.90 3.88 4.41
C ALA A 27 -12.37 4.10 4.78
N PRO A 28 -13.37 3.51 4.08
CA PRO A 28 -14.76 3.68 4.47
C PRO A 28 -15.06 3.15 5.87
N THR A 29 -14.51 1.98 6.21
CA THR A 29 -14.77 1.35 7.51
C THR A 29 -14.22 2.16 8.69
N ILE A 30 -12.98 2.64 8.58
CA ILE A 30 -12.37 3.42 9.67
C ILE A 30 -12.99 4.81 9.80
N ASN A 31 -13.32 5.46 8.67
CA ASN A 31 -14.00 6.76 8.67
C ASN A 31 -15.38 6.68 9.33
N ALA A 32 -16.20 5.71 8.95
CA ALA A 32 -17.51 5.51 9.55
C ALA A 32 -17.42 5.19 11.05
N ALA A 33 -16.39 4.49 11.51
CA ALA A 33 -16.18 4.22 12.93
C ALA A 33 -15.80 5.50 13.71
N ALA A 34 -14.94 6.34 13.14
CA ALA A 34 -14.56 7.62 13.73
C ALA A 34 -15.76 8.57 13.83
N GLU A 35 -16.55 8.67 12.75
CA GLU A 35 -17.77 9.49 12.72
C GLU A 35 -18.77 9.07 13.81
N ARG A 36 -19.08 7.77 13.94
CA ARG A 36 -19.95 7.25 14.98
C ARG A 36 -19.43 7.54 16.39
N ALA A 37 -18.12 7.65 16.56
CA ALA A 37 -17.47 7.97 17.84
C ALA A 37 -17.30 9.48 18.07
N GLY A 38 -17.79 10.34 17.18
CA GLY A 38 -17.65 11.79 17.25
C GLY A 38 -16.21 12.28 17.13
N ARG A 39 -15.35 11.54 16.42
CA ARG A 39 -13.92 11.83 16.25
C ARG A 39 -13.62 12.45 14.88
N PRO A 40 -12.53 13.23 14.77
CA PRO A 40 -12.04 13.71 13.48
C PRO A 40 -11.74 12.55 12.52
N ALA A 41 -11.69 12.85 11.22
CA ALA A 41 -11.30 11.89 10.19
C ALA A 41 -9.92 11.26 10.52
N PRO A 42 -9.83 9.94 10.53
CA PRO A 42 -8.61 9.23 10.91
C PRO A 42 -7.58 9.25 9.78
N ARG A 43 -6.31 9.12 10.13
CA ARG A 43 -5.23 8.90 9.18
C ARG A 43 -5.30 7.46 8.65
N VAL A 44 -5.19 7.32 7.33
CA VAL A 44 -5.03 6.03 6.66
C VAL A 44 -3.65 5.99 6.04
N VAL A 45 -2.72 5.33 6.71
CA VAL A 45 -1.33 5.19 6.26
C VAL A 45 -1.19 3.86 5.52
N ALA A 46 -0.89 3.92 4.22
CA ALA A 46 -0.61 2.74 3.42
C ALA A 46 0.89 2.52 3.28
N ALA A 47 1.35 1.30 3.55
CA ALA A 47 2.73 0.89 3.30
C ALA A 47 2.77 -0.23 2.26
N LEU A 48 3.55 -0.04 1.18
CA LEU A 48 3.69 -1.00 0.08
C LEU A 48 5.15 -1.07 -0.40
N PRO A 49 5.58 -2.22 -0.97
CA PRO A 49 6.83 -2.31 -1.70
C PRO A 49 6.79 -1.47 -2.97
N VAL A 50 7.89 -0.76 -3.25
CA VAL A 50 8.00 0.10 -4.45
C VAL A 50 9.34 -0.10 -5.12
N CYS A 51 9.32 -0.25 -6.45
CA CYS A 51 10.53 -0.33 -7.27
C CYS A 51 10.34 0.37 -8.61
N VAL A 52 11.10 1.43 -8.86
CA VAL A 52 11.19 2.06 -10.17
C VAL A 52 12.24 1.29 -10.99
N THR A 53 11.80 0.66 -12.08
CA THR A 53 12.65 -0.16 -12.94
C THR A 53 12.09 -0.24 -14.35
N ALA A 54 12.96 -0.51 -15.31
CA ALA A 54 12.58 -0.88 -16.68
C ALA A 54 12.32 -2.40 -16.81
N ASP A 55 12.84 -3.22 -15.89
CA ASP A 55 12.68 -4.68 -15.88
C ASP A 55 11.61 -5.08 -14.84
N VAL A 56 10.36 -4.89 -15.23
CA VAL A 56 9.19 -5.14 -14.38
C VAL A 56 9.09 -6.61 -13.98
N ASP A 57 9.38 -7.54 -14.89
CA ASP A 57 9.22 -8.98 -14.64
C ASP A 57 10.21 -9.47 -13.58
N THR A 58 11.47 -9.07 -13.68
CA THR A 58 12.49 -9.39 -12.66
C THR A 58 12.14 -8.74 -11.32
N ALA A 59 11.66 -7.51 -11.31
CA ALA A 59 11.27 -6.84 -10.07
C ALA A 59 10.05 -7.50 -9.40
N ARG A 60 9.05 -7.94 -10.17
CA ARG A 60 7.90 -8.69 -9.64
C ARG A 60 8.30 -10.06 -9.08
N THR A 61 9.17 -10.79 -9.79
CA THR A 61 9.72 -12.06 -9.30
C THR A 61 10.44 -11.85 -7.95
N ARG A 62 11.30 -10.84 -7.87
CA ARG A 62 12.00 -10.46 -6.64
C ARG A 62 11.03 -10.08 -5.51
N ALA A 63 9.98 -9.32 -5.80
CA ALA A 63 8.95 -8.99 -4.81
C ALA A 63 8.23 -10.24 -4.28
N GLY A 64 7.91 -11.18 -5.18
CA GLY A 64 7.31 -12.46 -4.80
C GLY A 64 8.19 -13.28 -3.86
N GLU A 65 9.51 -13.31 -4.08
CA GLU A 65 10.48 -14.03 -3.24
C GLU A 65 10.72 -13.29 -1.91
N GLU A 66 11.01 -12.00 -1.96
CA GLU A 66 11.36 -11.20 -0.77
C GLU A 66 10.21 -11.08 0.23
N PHE A 67 8.98 -10.95 -0.28
CA PHE A 67 7.79 -10.76 0.54
C PHE A 67 6.91 -12.03 0.67
N GLN A 68 7.40 -13.19 0.26
CA GLN A 68 6.66 -14.46 0.21
C GLN A 68 5.91 -14.78 1.51
N VAL A 69 6.50 -14.51 2.65
CA VAL A 69 5.92 -14.80 3.98
C VAL A 69 4.54 -14.15 4.16
N TYR A 70 4.33 -12.96 3.60
CA TYR A 70 3.05 -12.25 3.72
C TYR A 70 1.93 -12.90 2.90
N GLY A 71 2.25 -13.67 1.88
CA GLY A 71 1.28 -14.48 1.14
C GLY A 71 0.73 -15.67 1.95
N MET A 72 1.46 -16.09 3.00
CA MET A 72 1.12 -17.28 3.81
C MET A 72 0.47 -16.93 5.15
N LEU A 73 0.67 -15.72 5.66
CA LEU A 73 0.10 -15.29 6.94
C LEU A 73 -1.41 -14.98 6.78
N PRO A 74 -2.30 -15.58 7.59
CA PRO A 74 -3.76 -15.52 7.37
C PRO A 74 -4.32 -14.11 7.26
N SER A 75 -3.85 -13.15 8.07
CA SER A 75 -4.33 -11.77 8.05
C SER A 75 -3.97 -11.03 6.75
N TYR A 76 -2.77 -11.26 6.22
CA TYR A 76 -2.34 -10.68 4.95
C TYR A 76 -2.97 -11.39 3.77
N ARG A 77 -3.07 -12.74 3.83
CA ARG A 77 -3.77 -13.51 2.80
C ARG A 77 -5.20 -13.02 2.61
N ALA A 78 -5.93 -12.77 3.70
CA ALA A 78 -7.28 -12.24 3.64
C ALA A 78 -7.37 -10.87 2.93
N MET A 79 -6.36 -10.02 3.06
CA MET A 79 -6.31 -8.72 2.37
C MET A 79 -5.94 -8.89 0.89
N LEU A 80 -5.00 -9.78 0.57
CA LEU A 80 -4.65 -10.12 -0.82
C LEU A 80 -5.85 -10.76 -1.55
N ASP A 81 -6.59 -11.64 -0.90
CA ASP A 81 -7.81 -12.25 -1.47
C ASP A 81 -8.89 -11.19 -1.75
N ARG A 82 -9.08 -10.23 -0.85
CA ARG A 82 -10.01 -9.11 -1.04
C ARG A 82 -9.57 -8.22 -2.21
N GLU A 83 -8.28 -8.00 -2.37
CA GLU A 83 -7.71 -7.27 -3.50
C GLU A 83 -7.89 -8.01 -4.82
N GLY A 84 -8.01 -9.33 -4.79
CA GLY A 84 -7.98 -10.20 -5.96
C GLY A 84 -6.55 -10.50 -6.42
N ALA A 85 -5.59 -10.38 -5.51
CA ALA A 85 -4.17 -10.62 -5.76
C ALA A 85 -3.79 -12.07 -5.46
N GLU A 86 -2.98 -12.68 -6.32
CA GLU A 86 -2.46 -14.04 -6.09
C GLU A 86 -1.39 -14.04 -5.00
N GLY A 87 -0.60 -12.96 -4.91
CA GLY A 87 0.45 -12.84 -3.93
C GLY A 87 0.96 -11.42 -3.70
N PRO A 88 2.00 -11.26 -2.86
CA PRO A 88 2.58 -9.95 -2.53
C PRO A 88 3.14 -9.19 -3.74
N ALA A 89 3.59 -9.89 -4.77
CA ALA A 89 4.09 -9.28 -6.01
C ALA A 89 3.02 -8.43 -6.72
N ASP A 90 1.74 -8.81 -6.59
CA ASP A 90 0.64 -8.14 -7.30
C ASP A 90 0.28 -6.80 -6.68
N VAL A 91 0.53 -6.63 -5.39
CA VAL A 91 0.29 -5.36 -4.67
C VAL A 91 1.54 -4.48 -4.59
N ALA A 92 2.70 -4.97 -5.03
CA ALA A 92 3.90 -4.17 -5.14
C ALA A 92 3.76 -3.14 -6.27
N ILE A 93 4.15 -1.90 -6.01
CA ILE A 93 4.18 -0.82 -6.99
C ILE A 93 5.47 -0.93 -7.79
N VAL A 94 5.37 -1.39 -9.04
CA VAL A 94 6.53 -1.66 -9.91
C VAL A 94 6.27 -1.13 -11.30
N GLY A 95 7.23 -0.42 -11.86
CA GLY A 95 7.18 0.13 -13.22
C GLY A 95 8.25 1.19 -13.44
N ASP A 96 8.14 1.89 -14.56
CA ASP A 96 8.92 3.11 -14.78
C ASP A 96 8.46 4.26 -13.88
N GLU A 97 9.10 5.41 -14.01
CA GLU A 97 8.83 6.60 -13.20
C GLU A 97 7.38 7.05 -13.27
N ASP A 98 6.80 7.07 -14.48
CA ASP A 98 5.43 7.55 -14.72
C ASP A 98 4.40 6.58 -14.16
N VAL A 99 4.59 5.28 -14.36
CA VAL A 99 3.74 4.22 -13.84
C VAL A 99 3.73 4.23 -12.30
N VAL A 100 4.91 4.31 -11.68
CA VAL A 100 5.02 4.36 -10.21
C VAL A 100 4.37 5.63 -9.67
N ALA A 101 4.62 6.79 -10.28
CA ALA A 101 4.00 8.04 -9.87
C ALA A 101 2.46 8.00 -9.97
N ALA A 102 1.93 7.43 -11.04
CA ALA A 102 0.48 7.28 -11.22
C ALA A 102 -0.14 6.35 -10.17
N GLN A 103 0.49 5.21 -9.88
CA GLN A 103 0.02 4.27 -8.87
C GLN A 103 0.05 4.88 -7.46
N VAL A 104 1.09 5.63 -7.11
CA VAL A 104 1.17 6.33 -5.82
C VAL A 104 0.07 7.38 -5.69
N ARG A 105 -0.20 8.17 -6.75
CA ARG A 105 -1.30 9.14 -6.74
C ARG A 105 -2.67 8.48 -6.58
N ALA A 106 -2.89 7.33 -7.22
CA ALA A 106 -4.15 6.58 -7.11
C ALA A 106 -4.44 6.10 -5.67
N LEU A 107 -3.43 5.96 -4.80
CA LEU A 107 -3.66 5.68 -3.38
C LEU A 107 -4.40 6.83 -2.68
N ALA A 108 -4.14 8.08 -3.05
CA ALA A 108 -4.87 9.23 -2.50
C ALA A 108 -6.36 9.16 -2.86
N ASP A 109 -6.69 8.78 -4.10
CA ASP A 109 -8.07 8.57 -4.56
C ASP A 109 -8.76 7.43 -3.80
N ALA A 110 -8.00 6.43 -3.34
CA ALA A 110 -8.45 5.34 -2.48
C ALA A 110 -8.61 5.73 -1.00
N GLY A 111 -8.44 7.01 -0.64
CA GLY A 111 -8.61 7.51 0.72
C GLY A 111 -7.39 7.35 1.62
N VAL A 112 -6.22 7.06 1.05
CA VAL A 112 -4.94 7.06 1.77
C VAL A 112 -4.51 8.50 2.05
N THR A 113 -4.21 8.81 3.31
CA THR A 113 -3.75 10.14 3.72
C THR A 113 -2.23 10.26 3.73
N GLU A 114 -1.54 9.13 3.89
CA GLU A 114 -0.08 9.07 3.94
C GLU A 114 0.42 7.76 3.32
N PHE A 115 1.53 7.84 2.60
CA PHE A 115 2.14 6.68 1.96
C PHE A 115 3.55 6.44 2.47
N VAL A 116 3.85 5.19 2.83
CA VAL A 116 5.17 4.72 3.23
C VAL A 116 5.68 3.75 2.18
N ALA A 117 6.70 4.14 1.44
CA ALA A 117 7.31 3.31 0.43
C ALA A 117 8.42 2.42 1.02
N SER A 118 8.26 1.10 0.94
CA SER A 118 9.33 0.15 1.17
C SER A 118 10.10 -0.06 -0.13
N CYS A 119 11.15 0.75 -0.36
CA CYS A 119 11.94 0.68 -1.59
C CYS A 119 12.77 -0.59 -1.63
N PHE A 120 12.53 -1.46 -2.60
CA PHE A 120 13.28 -2.71 -2.80
C PHE A 120 14.01 -2.74 -4.14
N GLY A 121 14.76 -3.80 -4.41
CA GLY A 121 15.55 -3.94 -5.63
C GLY A 121 17.04 -3.62 -5.45
N SER A 122 17.75 -3.38 -6.54
CA SER A 122 19.16 -2.97 -6.55
C SER A 122 19.34 -1.59 -5.90
N ARG A 123 20.58 -1.23 -5.60
CA ARG A 123 20.88 0.11 -5.06
C ARG A 123 20.41 1.22 -6.01
N GLU A 124 20.69 1.04 -7.32
CA GLU A 124 20.30 2.01 -8.34
C GLU A 124 18.78 2.16 -8.44
N GLU A 125 18.03 1.05 -8.47
CA GLU A 125 16.57 1.05 -8.48
C GLU A 125 15.98 1.75 -7.25
N ARG A 126 16.53 1.48 -6.06
CA ARG A 126 16.11 2.16 -4.83
C ARG A 126 16.39 3.66 -4.86
N ASP A 127 17.52 4.09 -5.41
CA ASP A 127 17.86 5.52 -5.51
C ASP A 127 16.96 6.22 -6.54
N ARG A 128 16.64 5.58 -7.68
CA ARG A 128 15.64 6.05 -8.65
C ARG A 128 14.25 6.14 -8.00
N THR A 129 13.84 5.11 -7.29
CA THR A 129 12.54 5.08 -6.58
C THR A 129 12.42 6.26 -5.61
N ARG A 130 13.44 6.50 -4.79
CA ARG A 130 13.45 7.65 -3.85
C ARG A 130 13.40 8.99 -4.56
N SER A 131 14.06 9.10 -5.72
CA SER A 131 14.04 10.33 -6.53
C SER A 131 12.63 10.64 -7.03
N VAL A 132 11.95 9.64 -7.60
CA VAL A 132 10.55 9.78 -8.05
C VAL A 132 9.63 10.15 -6.88
N LEU A 133 9.73 9.43 -5.77
CA LEU A 133 8.86 9.70 -4.62
C LEU A 133 9.06 11.12 -4.07
N ARG A 134 10.29 11.65 -4.05
CA ARG A 134 10.56 13.04 -3.66
C ARG A 134 9.93 14.07 -4.61
N SER A 135 9.81 13.75 -5.89
CA SER A 135 9.19 14.64 -6.87
C SER A 135 7.65 14.72 -6.75
N LEU A 136 7.05 13.83 -5.95
CA LEU A 136 5.61 13.80 -5.69
C LEU A 136 5.20 14.59 -4.43
N LEU A 137 6.18 15.06 -3.66
CA LEU A 137 5.95 15.91 -2.46
C LEU A 137 5.78 17.36 -2.85
#